data_a7c0b010fd724dd597ae38fe03a6de08
#
_entry.id   a7c0b010fd724dd597ae38fe03a6de08
#
_cell.length_a   1.000
_cell.length_b   1.000
_cell.length_c   1.000
_cell.angle_alpha   90.00
_cell.angle_beta   90.00
_cell.angle_gamma   90.00
#
_symmetry.space_group_name_H-M   'P 1'
#
loop_
_entity.id
_entity.type
_entity.pdbx_description
1 polymer ?
#
loop_
_entity_poly.entity_id
_entity_poly.type
_entity_poly.pdbx_seq_one_letter_code
_entity_poly.pdbx_strand_id
1 'polypeptide(L)'
;PMGNRVKLWDEFTPYLYEIEASWNVDGKADTQTRTFGMRNVEQGKHHIRLNGRDIHLRGVLDCAVFPLTGYPSTNVDDWKRIFTTIKEYGMNHVRFHSWCPPEAAFIAADLVGFYLQPEGPSWPNHGPRLGNGQPIDKYLMDETIALTKEYGNYASYCMLACGNEPSGRWVAWVSKFVDYWKATDPRRVYTGASVGNSWQWQPHNEYHVK
;
A
#
# COMPACT_ATOMS: atom_id res chain seq x y z
N PRO A 1 22.11 -6.99 -16.13
CA PRO A 1 21.41 -5.77 -16.54
C PRO A 1 20.43 -6.09 -17.67
N MET A 2 19.16 -5.68 -17.56
CA MET A 2 18.13 -5.97 -18.56
C MET A 2 18.08 -4.92 -19.67
N GLY A 3 18.69 -3.76 -19.47
CA GLY A 3 18.73 -2.67 -20.44
C GLY A 3 17.34 -2.29 -20.96
N ASN A 4 17.23 -2.01 -22.25
CA ASN A 4 15.96 -1.61 -22.90
C ASN A 4 14.91 -2.74 -23.02
N ARG A 5 15.18 -3.95 -22.51
CA ARG A 5 14.25 -5.07 -22.50
C ARG A 5 13.33 -5.10 -21.28
N VAL A 6 13.50 -4.16 -20.35
CA VAL A 6 12.66 -4.07 -19.17
C VAL A 6 11.21 -3.78 -19.56
N LYS A 7 10.29 -4.62 -19.09
CA LYS A 7 8.85 -4.38 -19.13
C LYS A 7 8.40 -3.89 -17.76
N LEU A 8 7.75 -2.75 -17.74
CA LEU A 8 7.28 -2.14 -16.49
C LEU A 8 5.90 -2.66 -16.15
N TRP A 9 5.62 -2.74 -14.86
CA TRP A 9 4.32 -3.09 -14.31
C TRP A 9 3.44 -1.84 -14.23
N ASP A 10 2.21 -1.93 -14.72
CA ASP A 10 1.14 -0.94 -14.53
C ASP A 10 -0.25 -1.60 -14.62
N GLU A 11 -1.32 -0.80 -14.49
CA GLU A 11 -2.70 -1.28 -14.52
C GLU A 11 -3.13 -1.87 -15.88
N PHE A 12 -2.43 -1.56 -16.97
CA PHE A 12 -2.73 -2.03 -18.32
C PHE A 12 -1.85 -3.20 -18.73
N THR A 13 -0.62 -3.21 -18.22
CA THR A 13 0.39 -4.23 -18.51
C THR A 13 1.04 -4.68 -17.22
N PRO A 14 0.37 -5.50 -16.41
CA PRO A 14 0.87 -5.93 -15.10
C PRO A 14 1.96 -7.01 -15.26
N TYR A 15 3.09 -6.63 -15.84
CA TYR A 15 4.18 -7.55 -16.13
C TYR A 15 4.97 -7.88 -14.86
N LEU A 16 5.06 -9.17 -14.57
CA LEU A 16 5.82 -9.67 -13.43
C LEU A 16 7.05 -10.44 -13.90
N TYR A 17 8.12 -10.29 -13.17
CA TYR A 17 9.34 -11.07 -13.27
C TYR A 17 9.38 -12.11 -12.17
N GLU A 18 10.14 -13.14 -12.40
CA GLU A 18 10.48 -14.13 -11.40
C GLU A 18 12.00 -14.09 -11.16
N ILE A 19 12.38 -14.10 -9.90
CA ILE A 19 13.75 -14.28 -9.45
C ILE A 19 13.87 -15.61 -8.72
N GLU A 20 14.80 -16.43 -9.14
CA GLU A 20 15.18 -17.65 -8.45
C GLU A 20 16.54 -17.44 -7.77
N ALA A 21 16.62 -17.72 -6.50
CA ALA A 21 17.85 -17.74 -5.72
C ALA A 21 18.12 -19.15 -5.23
N SER A 22 19.28 -19.69 -5.61
CA SER A 22 19.72 -21.02 -5.18
C SER A 22 21.01 -20.87 -4.37
N TRP A 23 21.11 -21.64 -3.30
CA TRP A 23 22.30 -21.70 -2.45
C TRP A 23 22.57 -23.13 -2.01
N ASN A 24 23.83 -23.41 -1.64
CA ASN A 24 24.27 -24.67 -1.11
C ASN A 24 25.09 -24.42 0.15
N VAL A 25 24.69 -25.07 1.25
CA VAL A 25 25.40 -25.04 2.52
C VAL A 25 25.64 -26.49 2.97
N ASP A 26 26.90 -26.85 3.13
CA ASP A 26 27.31 -28.19 3.57
C ASP A 26 26.69 -29.35 2.75
N GLY A 27 26.60 -29.18 1.43
CA GLY A 27 26.06 -30.16 0.51
C GLY A 27 24.52 -30.21 0.46
N LYS A 28 23.83 -29.35 1.21
CA LYS A 28 22.37 -29.20 1.15
C LYS A 28 22.03 -28.00 0.26
N ALA A 29 21.39 -28.28 -0.88
CA ALA A 29 20.90 -27.25 -1.77
C ALA A 29 19.48 -26.82 -1.37
N ASP A 30 19.20 -25.53 -1.47
CA ASP A 30 17.84 -24.98 -1.37
C ASP A 30 17.65 -23.91 -2.46
N THR A 31 16.40 -23.71 -2.85
CA THR A 31 16.01 -22.76 -3.90
C THR A 31 14.75 -22.01 -3.48
N GLN A 32 14.78 -20.69 -3.61
CA GLN A 32 13.62 -19.84 -3.38
C GLN A 32 13.29 -19.03 -4.61
N THR A 33 12.03 -18.98 -4.93
CA THR A 33 11.49 -18.20 -6.05
C THR A 33 10.59 -17.10 -5.54
N ARG A 34 10.72 -15.89 -6.12
CA ARG A 34 9.85 -14.75 -5.81
C ARG A 34 9.48 -14.03 -7.09
N THR A 35 8.23 -13.59 -7.18
CA THR A 35 7.75 -12.69 -8.23
C THR A 35 7.87 -11.24 -7.81
N PHE A 36 8.08 -10.35 -8.77
CA PHE A 36 8.11 -8.91 -8.56
C PHE A 36 7.76 -8.15 -9.84
N GLY A 37 7.19 -6.96 -9.70
CA GLY A 37 6.95 -6.05 -10.81
C GLY A 37 7.93 -4.87 -10.76
N MET A 38 8.47 -4.49 -11.91
CA MET A 38 9.34 -3.31 -12.01
C MET A 38 8.50 -2.06 -12.28
N ARG A 39 8.49 -1.12 -11.38
CA ARG A 39 7.76 0.13 -11.52
C ARG A 39 8.44 1.25 -10.74
N ASN A 40 8.17 2.51 -11.11
CA ASN A 40 8.50 3.70 -10.36
C ASN A 40 7.22 4.45 -10.00
N VAL A 41 7.00 4.75 -8.72
CA VAL A 41 5.88 5.57 -8.22
C VAL A 41 6.47 6.82 -7.60
N GLU A 42 5.93 7.97 -7.96
CA GLU A 42 6.43 9.26 -7.47
C GLU A 42 5.31 10.30 -7.35
N GLN A 43 5.52 11.27 -6.48
CA GLN A 43 4.69 12.46 -6.42
C GLN A 43 4.96 13.34 -7.63
N GLY A 44 3.95 13.62 -8.45
CA GLY A 44 3.99 14.62 -9.50
C GLY A 44 3.50 15.98 -9.02
N LYS A 45 3.44 16.96 -9.93
CA LYS A 45 2.98 18.31 -9.59
C LYS A 45 1.50 18.35 -9.17
N HIS A 46 0.65 17.56 -9.83
CA HIS A 46 -0.81 17.55 -9.61
C HIS A 46 -1.37 16.14 -9.45
N HIS A 47 -0.64 15.13 -9.87
CA HIS A 47 -1.05 13.72 -9.87
C HIS A 47 0.09 12.85 -9.34
N ILE A 48 -0.24 11.68 -8.85
CA ILE A 48 0.74 10.61 -8.67
C ILE A 48 1.19 10.16 -10.06
N ARG A 49 2.47 9.89 -10.20
CA ARG A 49 3.05 9.40 -11.44
C ARG A 49 3.49 7.96 -11.29
N LEU A 50 3.20 7.16 -12.30
CA LEU A 50 3.69 5.79 -12.42
C LEU A 50 4.49 5.65 -13.71
N ASN A 51 5.74 5.20 -13.59
CA ASN A 51 6.63 5.00 -14.74
C ASN A 51 6.76 6.27 -15.60
N GLY A 52 6.82 7.44 -14.96
CA GLY A 52 6.94 8.74 -15.62
C GLY A 52 5.64 9.28 -16.24
N ARG A 53 4.50 8.61 -16.09
CA ARG A 53 3.17 9.06 -16.59
C ARG A 53 2.27 9.42 -15.42
N ASP A 54 1.51 10.50 -15.54
CA ASP A 54 0.46 10.84 -14.59
C ASP A 54 -0.62 9.76 -14.60
N ILE A 55 -1.03 9.29 -13.42
CA ILE A 55 -2.12 8.34 -13.26
C ILE A 55 -3.32 9.03 -12.61
N HIS A 56 -4.51 8.58 -13.00
CA HIS A 56 -5.76 9.03 -12.40
C HIS A 56 -6.36 7.90 -11.58
N LEU A 57 -6.29 8.04 -10.26
CA LEU A 57 -6.83 7.04 -9.33
C LEU A 57 -8.35 7.17 -9.25
N ARG A 58 -9.03 6.09 -9.57
CA ARG A 58 -10.47 5.91 -9.40
C ARG A 58 -10.64 4.76 -8.42
N GLY A 59 -10.86 5.12 -7.15
CA GLY A 59 -10.76 4.18 -6.04
C GLY A 59 -12.09 3.74 -5.48
N VAL A 60 -12.08 2.57 -4.89
CA VAL A 60 -13.10 2.08 -3.98
C VAL A 60 -12.56 2.06 -2.54
N LEU A 61 -13.47 2.07 -1.59
CA LEU A 61 -13.16 1.95 -0.16
C LEU A 61 -13.50 0.53 0.30
N ASP A 62 -12.57 -0.11 1.00
CA ASP A 62 -12.80 -1.39 1.66
C ASP A 62 -12.64 -1.23 3.18
N CYS A 63 -13.73 -1.46 3.91
CA CYS A 63 -13.81 -1.35 5.37
C CYS A 63 -13.75 -2.71 6.08
N ALA A 64 -13.16 -3.73 5.48
CA ALA A 64 -13.06 -5.09 6.04
C ALA A 64 -14.44 -5.72 6.35
N VAL A 65 -15.43 -5.52 5.48
CA VAL A 65 -16.78 -6.04 5.68
C VAL A 65 -16.96 -7.36 4.92
N PHE A 66 -16.95 -8.46 5.66
CA PHE A 66 -17.06 -9.83 5.12
C PHE A 66 -18.26 -10.55 5.77
N PRO A 67 -19.51 -10.24 5.35
CA PRO A 67 -20.71 -10.70 6.08
C PRO A 67 -20.93 -12.22 6.00
N LEU A 68 -20.40 -12.90 4.98
CA LEU A 68 -20.55 -14.35 4.82
C LEU A 68 -19.53 -15.15 5.61
N THR A 69 -18.32 -14.64 5.79
CA THR A 69 -17.17 -15.37 6.37
C THR A 69 -16.73 -14.80 7.71
N GLY A 70 -16.99 -13.52 7.97
CA GLY A 70 -16.52 -12.79 9.14
C GLY A 70 -15.04 -12.40 9.08
N TYR A 71 -14.32 -12.76 8.02
CA TYR A 71 -12.89 -12.44 7.80
C TYR A 71 -12.57 -12.36 6.29
N PRO A 72 -11.46 -11.69 5.91
CA PRO A 72 -11.03 -11.61 4.52
C PRO A 72 -10.57 -12.95 3.99
N SER A 73 -10.83 -13.23 2.72
CA SER A 73 -10.34 -14.45 2.07
C SER A 73 -8.81 -14.45 2.00
N THR A 74 -8.20 -15.61 2.27
CA THR A 74 -6.77 -15.88 2.03
C THR A 74 -6.53 -16.56 0.68
N ASN A 75 -7.56 -16.68 -0.17
CA ASN A 75 -7.47 -17.24 -1.51
C ASN A 75 -7.23 -16.14 -2.54
N VAL A 76 -6.21 -16.31 -3.37
CA VAL A 76 -5.83 -15.37 -4.42
C VAL A 76 -6.94 -15.20 -5.47
N ASP A 77 -7.64 -16.27 -5.84
CA ASP A 77 -8.68 -16.21 -6.88
C ASP A 77 -9.90 -15.40 -6.44
N ASP A 78 -10.22 -15.38 -5.15
CA ASP A 78 -11.28 -14.52 -4.62
C ASP A 78 -10.92 -13.04 -4.80
N TRP A 79 -9.70 -12.66 -4.48
CA TRP A 79 -9.22 -11.28 -4.66
C TRP A 79 -9.06 -10.91 -6.13
N LYS A 80 -8.63 -11.85 -6.99
CA LYS A 80 -8.63 -11.63 -8.45
C LYS A 80 -10.02 -11.32 -8.97
N ARG A 81 -11.02 -12.10 -8.55
CA ARG A 81 -12.43 -11.86 -8.91
C ARG A 81 -12.88 -10.47 -8.44
N ILE A 82 -12.57 -10.09 -7.19
CA ILE A 82 -12.93 -8.78 -6.63
C ILE A 82 -12.29 -7.67 -7.47
N PHE A 83 -10.98 -7.68 -7.67
CA PHE A 83 -10.29 -6.61 -8.41
C PHE A 83 -10.66 -6.56 -9.88
N THR A 84 -10.87 -7.71 -10.53
CA THR A 84 -11.34 -7.75 -11.92
C THR A 84 -12.73 -7.12 -12.04
N THR A 85 -13.65 -7.47 -11.15
CA THR A 85 -14.99 -6.87 -11.12
C THR A 85 -14.90 -5.35 -10.90
N ILE A 86 -14.09 -4.88 -9.96
CA ILE A 86 -13.90 -3.46 -9.72
C ILE A 86 -13.34 -2.75 -10.98
N LYS A 87 -12.39 -3.38 -11.69
CA LYS A 87 -11.85 -2.85 -12.95
C LYS A 87 -12.90 -2.77 -14.07
N GLU A 88 -13.82 -3.70 -14.15
CA GLU A 88 -14.93 -3.66 -15.11
C GLU A 88 -15.83 -2.42 -14.92
N TYR A 89 -15.90 -1.87 -13.70
CA TYR A 89 -16.54 -0.59 -13.42
C TYR A 89 -15.63 0.63 -13.65
N GLY A 90 -14.47 0.44 -14.24
CA GLY A 90 -13.52 1.51 -14.56
C GLY A 90 -12.68 2.00 -13.39
N MET A 91 -12.68 1.30 -12.25
CA MET A 91 -11.84 1.61 -11.11
C MET A 91 -10.48 0.92 -11.23
N ASN A 92 -9.46 1.48 -10.56
CA ASN A 92 -8.09 0.95 -10.62
C ASN A 92 -7.37 0.95 -9.28
N HIS A 93 -8.05 1.33 -8.21
CA HIS A 93 -7.46 1.54 -6.89
C HIS A 93 -8.40 1.10 -5.77
N VAL A 94 -7.82 0.58 -4.68
CA VAL A 94 -8.54 0.35 -3.42
C VAL A 94 -7.78 0.95 -2.26
N ARG A 95 -8.50 1.66 -1.43
CA ARG A 95 -8.09 2.11 -0.11
C ARG A 95 -8.64 1.13 0.94
N PHE A 96 -7.76 0.50 1.68
CA PHE A 96 -8.13 -0.34 2.82
C PHE A 96 -8.24 0.52 4.07
N HIS A 97 -9.48 0.85 4.42
CA HIS A 97 -9.79 1.80 5.48
C HIS A 97 -9.37 1.29 6.87
N SER A 98 -8.23 1.81 7.36
CA SER A 98 -7.63 1.49 8.66
C SER A 98 -7.28 0.00 8.84
N TRP A 99 -6.89 -0.68 7.77
CA TRP A 99 -6.43 -2.06 7.85
C TRP A 99 -5.51 -2.45 6.68
N CYS A 100 -4.83 -3.59 6.84
CA CYS A 100 -4.03 -4.21 5.79
C CYS A 100 -4.65 -5.53 5.38
N PRO A 101 -4.90 -5.77 4.08
CA PRO A 101 -5.45 -7.04 3.61
C PRO A 101 -4.41 -8.17 3.69
N PRO A 102 -4.83 -9.45 3.61
CA PRO A 102 -3.92 -10.59 3.57
C PRO A 102 -3.09 -10.61 2.28
N GLU A 103 -1.98 -11.34 2.29
CA GLU A 103 -1.05 -11.51 1.17
C GLU A 103 -1.75 -11.83 -0.16
N ALA A 104 -2.81 -12.64 -0.10
CA ALA A 104 -3.61 -13.02 -1.27
C ALA A 104 -4.12 -11.82 -2.07
N ALA A 105 -4.44 -10.70 -1.38
CA ALA A 105 -4.86 -9.47 -2.05
C ALA A 105 -3.70 -8.81 -2.82
N PHE A 106 -2.50 -8.78 -2.26
CA PHE A 106 -1.31 -8.23 -2.93
C PHE A 106 -0.93 -9.05 -4.17
N ILE A 107 -0.91 -10.38 -4.04
CA ILE A 107 -0.66 -11.29 -5.17
C ILE A 107 -1.69 -11.05 -6.29
N ALA A 108 -2.97 -11.03 -5.93
CA ALA A 108 -4.04 -10.82 -6.90
C ALA A 108 -3.94 -9.45 -7.59
N ALA A 109 -3.64 -8.39 -6.82
CA ALA A 109 -3.49 -7.05 -7.36
C ALA A 109 -2.28 -6.92 -8.29
N ASP A 110 -1.16 -7.58 -7.98
CA ASP A 110 -0.01 -7.66 -8.87
C ASP A 110 -0.36 -8.33 -10.20
N LEU A 111 -1.14 -9.42 -10.17
CA LEU A 111 -1.56 -10.16 -11.36
C LEU A 111 -2.57 -9.39 -12.21
N VAL A 112 -3.49 -8.66 -11.59
CA VAL A 112 -4.59 -7.94 -12.26
C VAL A 112 -4.16 -6.54 -12.71
N GLY A 113 -3.10 -5.97 -12.12
CA GLY A 113 -2.73 -4.57 -12.32
C GLY A 113 -3.68 -3.64 -11.56
N PHE A 114 -3.64 -3.67 -10.24
CA PHE A 114 -4.53 -2.89 -9.38
C PHE A 114 -3.74 -2.20 -8.28
N TYR A 115 -4.00 -0.91 -8.03
CA TYR A 115 -3.22 -0.13 -7.06
C TYR A 115 -3.78 -0.27 -5.65
N LEU A 116 -2.92 -0.62 -4.69
CA LEU A 116 -3.30 -0.82 -3.30
C LEU A 116 -2.79 0.31 -2.42
N GLN A 117 -3.66 0.74 -1.50
CA GLN A 117 -3.36 1.61 -0.37
C GLN A 117 -3.79 0.92 0.93
N PRO A 118 -2.95 0.08 1.53
CA PRO A 118 -3.18 -0.33 2.91
C PRO A 118 -2.98 0.86 3.86
N GLU A 119 -3.61 0.77 5.02
CA GLU A 119 -3.48 1.76 6.09
C GLU A 119 -3.06 1.10 7.40
N GLY A 120 -2.37 1.86 8.24
CA GLY A 120 -2.17 1.49 9.62
C GLY A 120 -3.51 1.38 10.36
N PRO A 121 -3.64 0.45 11.34
CA PRO A 121 -4.92 0.15 11.97
C PRO A 121 -5.32 1.22 13.00
N SER A 122 -5.59 2.43 12.53
CA SER A 122 -6.00 3.55 13.36
C SER A 122 -7.18 4.31 12.76
N TRP A 123 -8.28 4.26 13.49
CA TRP A 123 -9.46 5.11 13.32
C TRP A 123 -10.02 5.48 14.68
N PRO A 124 -9.47 6.53 15.32
CA PRO A 124 -9.68 6.75 16.74
C PRO A 124 -11.00 7.47 17.10
N ASN A 125 -12.02 7.48 16.28
CA ASN A 125 -13.31 8.19 16.53
C ASN A 125 -13.64 8.43 18.02
N HIS A 126 -13.32 7.47 18.91
CA HIS A 126 -13.42 7.55 20.37
C HIS A 126 -12.20 6.93 21.06
N GLY A 127 -11.11 6.74 20.34
CA GLY A 127 -9.93 6.01 20.78
C GLY A 127 -8.74 6.89 21.12
N PRO A 128 -7.53 6.31 21.11
CA PRO A 128 -6.31 6.99 21.51
C PRO A 128 -5.95 8.16 20.60
N ARG A 129 -5.26 9.15 21.17
CA ARG A 129 -4.85 10.38 20.49
C ARG A 129 -3.42 10.25 19.98
N LEU A 130 -3.19 10.45 18.69
CA LEU A 130 -1.86 10.45 18.08
C LEU A 130 -1.04 11.67 18.50
N GLY A 131 0.27 11.47 18.64
CA GLY A 131 1.21 12.53 18.99
C GLY A 131 1.14 12.99 20.44
N ASN A 132 0.45 12.26 21.30
CA ASN A 132 0.32 12.54 22.71
C ASN A 132 1.16 11.61 23.61
N GLY A 133 2.07 10.81 23.02
CA GLY A 133 2.93 9.88 23.74
C GLY A 133 2.20 8.62 24.24
N GLN A 134 1.06 8.29 23.64
CA GLN A 134 0.33 7.07 23.95
C GLN A 134 0.93 5.87 23.20
N PRO A 135 0.71 4.63 23.67
CA PRO A 135 1.24 3.42 23.03
C PRO A 135 0.92 3.30 21.54
N ILE A 136 -0.20 3.87 21.08
CA ILE A 136 -0.60 3.88 19.67
C ILE A 136 0.44 4.56 18.77
N ASP A 137 1.16 5.58 19.26
CA ASP A 137 2.19 6.28 18.47
C ASP A 137 3.30 5.31 18.05
N LYS A 138 3.77 4.48 18.98
CA LYS A 138 4.77 3.45 18.70
C LYS A 138 4.19 2.31 17.89
N TYR A 139 3.00 1.85 18.23
CA TYR A 139 2.35 0.71 17.61
C TYR A 139 2.15 0.93 16.10
N LEU A 140 1.66 2.10 15.68
CA LEU A 140 1.45 2.40 14.26
C LEU A 140 2.75 2.43 13.45
N MET A 141 3.84 2.91 14.06
CA MET A 141 5.16 2.84 13.42
C MET A 141 5.62 1.38 13.27
N ASP A 142 5.59 0.61 14.34
CA ASP A 142 6.03 -0.79 14.34
C ASP A 142 5.19 -1.63 13.36
N GLU A 143 3.88 -1.45 13.36
CA GLU A 143 2.94 -2.17 12.48
C GLU A 143 3.16 -1.84 11.01
N THR A 144 3.30 -0.57 10.66
CA THR A 144 3.56 -0.20 9.27
C THR A 144 4.95 -0.63 8.80
N ILE A 145 5.94 -0.69 9.69
CA ILE A 145 7.26 -1.27 9.41
C ILE A 145 7.13 -2.77 9.13
N ALA A 146 6.40 -3.52 9.96
CA ALA A 146 6.16 -4.96 9.75
C ALA A 146 5.41 -5.21 8.43
N LEU A 147 4.34 -4.46 8.17
CA LEU A 147 3.56 -4.49 6.93
C LEU A 147 4.44 -4.26 5.70
N THR A 148 5.28 -3.22 5.73
CA THR A 148 6.13 -2.88 4.60
C THR A 148 7.29 -3.88 4.42
N LYS A 149 7.80 -4.44 5.51
CA LYS A 149 8.79 -5.53 5.46
C LYS A 149 8.22 -6.79 4.81
N GLU A 150 6.97 -7.14 5.13
CA GLU A 150 6.30 -8.32 4.59
C GLU A 150 5.86 -8.13 3.15
N TYR A 151 5.16 -7.04 2.87
CA TYR A 151 4.49 -6.83 1.57
C TYR A 151 5.18 -5.83 0.64
N GLY A 152 6.29 -5.25 1.05
CA GLY A 152 6.97 -4.18 0.30
C GLY A 152 7.52 -4.58 -1.07
N ASN A 153 7.57 -5.88 -1.39
CA ASN A 153 7.99 -6.39 -2.70
C ASN A 153 6.88 -6.34 -3.77
N TYR A 154 5.61 -6.30 -3.37
CA TYR A 154 4.50 -6.30 -4.31
C TYR A 154 4.41 -4.98 -5.08
N ALA A 155 4.33 -5.07 -6.41
CA ALA A 155 4.27 -3.91 -7.30
C ALA A 155 3.00 -3.08 -7.09
N SER A 156 1.89 -3.73 -6.77
CA SER A 156 0.60 -3.13 -6.47
C SER A 156 0.60 -2.25 -5.21
N TYR A 157 1.51 -2.49 -4.27
CA TYR A 157 1.63 -1.69 -3.05
C TYR A 157 2.28 -0.34 -3.36
N CYS A 158 1.48 0.60 -3.85
CA CYS A 158 1.93 1.90 -4.35
C CYS A 158 1.79 3.04 -3.33
N MET A 159 0.94 2.89 -2.32
CA MET A 159 0.54 3.95 -1.38
C MET A 159 0.44 3.42 0.05
N LEU A 160 0.79 4.25 1.03
CA LEU A 160 0.61 3.94 2.45
C LEU A 160 0.10 5.17 3.20
N ALA A 161 -0.89 4.96 4.08
CA ALA A 161 -1.35 5.94 5.05
C ALA A 161 -1.21 5.40 6.48
N CYS A 162 -1.09 6.29 7.48
CA CYS A 162 -1.02 5.85 8.87
C CYS A 162 -2.38 5.39 9.43
N GLY A 163 -3.49 5.79 8.80
CA GLY A 163 -4.85 5.48 9.23
C GLY A 163 -5.86 6.55 8.82
N ASN A 164 -6.99 6.58 9.51
CA ASN A 164 -8.12 7.44 9.20
C ASN A 164 -8.49 8.36 10.36
N GLU A 165 -8.87 9.61 10.07
CA GLU A 165 -9.49 10.58 10.98
C GLU A 165 -8.86 10.63 12.39
N PRO A 166 -7.56 10.95 12.50
CA PRO A 166 -6.85 10.93 13.77
C PRO A 166 -7.27 12.08 14.69
N SER A 167 -7.06 11.89 16.00
CA SER A 167 -7.24 12.93 17.02
C SER A 167 -5.93 13.22 17.76
N GLY A 168 -5.92 14.22 18.64
CA GLY A 168 -4.75 14.61 19.42
C GLY A 168 -3.82 15.60 18.68
N ARG A 169 -2.52 15.55 18.94
CA ARG A 169 -1.49 16.37 18.26
C ARG A 169 -1.01 15.68 16.99
N TRP A 170 -1.95 15.13 16.25
CA TRP A 170 -1.74 14.21 15.16
C TRP A 170 -0.97 14.78 13.98
N VAL A 171 -1.16 16.05 13.58
CA VAL A 171 -0.48 16.63 12.41
C VAL A 171 1.04 16.55 12.54
N ALA A 172 1.57 16.91 13.72
CA ALA A 172 3.01 16.82 13.96
C ALA A 172 3.51 15.37 13.96
N TRP A 173 2.68 14.44 14.42
CA TRP A 173 3.03 13.02 14.44
C TRP A 173 3.01 12.42 13.03
N VAL A 174 1.94 12.64 12.24
CA VAL A 174 1.85 12.10 10.87
C VAL A 174 2.88 12.75 9.94
N SER A 175 3.30 13.99 10.20
CA SER A 175 4.41 14.60 9.46
C SER A 175 5.71 13.81 9.65
N LYS A 176 6.03 13.40 10.89
CA LYS A 176 7.18 12.53 11.17
C LYS A 176 7.04 11.14 10.56
N PHE A 177 5.83 10.59 10.56
CA PHE A 177 5.52 9.32 9.91
C PHE A 177 5.80 9.39 8.41
N VAL A 178 5.30 10.41 7.72
CA VAL A 178 5.51 10.60 6.27
C VAL A 178 7.00 10.82 5.96
N ASP A 179 7.68 11.67 6.72
CA ASP A 179 9.12 11.94 6.52
C ASP A 179 9.96 10.68 6.71
N TYR A 180 9.65 9.88 7.73
CA TYR A 180 10.33 8.59 7.96
C TYR A 180 10.19 7.68 6.74
N TRP A 181 8.98 7.51 6.22
CA TRP A 181 8.73 6.60 5.11
C TRP A 181 9.34 7.10 3.80
N LYS A 182 9.26 8.39 3.50
CA LYS A 182 9.93 8.99 2.33
C LYS A 182 11.44 8.77 2.35
N ALA A 183 12.05 8.86 3.53
CA ALA A 183 13.49 8.65 3.69
C ALA A 183 13.89 7.16 3.66
N THR A 184 13.04 6.28 4.19
CA THR A 184 13.37 4.86 4.39
C THR A 184 13.01 4.00 3.20
N ASP A 185 11.89 4.27 2.54
CA ASP A 185 11.40 3.48 1.40
C ASP A 185 10.75 4.36 0.31
N PRO A 186 11.54 4.97 -0.57
CA PRO A 186 11.04 5.86 -1.62
C PRO A 186 10.36 5.14 -2.80
N ARG A 187 10.06 3.85 -2.67
CA ARG A 187 9.44 3.06 -3.76
C ARG A 187 7.94 3.29 -3.91
N ARG A 188 7.31 4.06 -3.01
CA ARG A 188 5.87 4.37 -3.02
C ARG A 188 5.62 5.78 -2.53
N VAL A 189 4.38 6.22 -2.53
CA VAL A 189 3.99 7.53 -2.01
C VAL A 189 3.24 7.41 -0.70
N TYR A 190 3.36 8.42 0.15
CA TYR A 190 2.93 8.39 1.54
C TYR A 190 2.00 9.55 1.88
N THR A 191 1.00 9.25 2.70
CA THR A 191 0.13 10.25 3.33
C THR A 191 0.05 9.98 4.83
N GLY A 192 -0.17 11.03 5.60
CA GLY A 192 -0.33 10.90 7.05
C GLY A 192 -1.63 10.18 7.40
N ALA A 193 -2.75 10.81 7.13
CA ALA A 193 -4.05 10.25 7.42
C ALA A 193 -5.09 10.65 6.37
N SER A 194 -6.06 9.79 6.17
CA SER A 194 -7.24 10.08 5.36
C SER A 194 -8.22 10.91 6.18
N VAL A 195 -8.54 12.10 5.70
CA VAL A 195 -9.37 13.08 6.44
C VAL A 195 -10.27 13.87 5.51
N GLY A 196 -11.40 14.37 6.03
CA GLY A 196 -12.29 15.24 5.28
C GLY A 196 -11.74 16.65 5.03
N ASN A 197 -12.43 17.43 4.18
CA ASN A 197 -11.98 18.76 3.75
C ASN A 197 -11.87 19.78 4.89
N SER A 198 -12.62 19.61 5.97
CA SER A 198 -12.62 20.52 7.14
C SER A 198 -11.47 20.24 8.13
N TRP A 199 -10.69 19.21 7.87
CA TRP A 199 -9.60 18.83 8.75
C TRP A 199 -8.33 19.66 8.49
N GLN A 200 -7.44 19.66 9.48
CA GLN A 200 -6.19 20.38 9.43
C GLN A 200 -5.30 19.87 8.29
N TRP A 201 -4.65 20.80 7.58
CA TRP A 201 -3.71 20.49 6.50
C TRP A 201 -2.50 19.69 6.99
N GLN A 202 -2.07 18.74 6.17
CA GLN A 202 -0.93 17.86 6.41
C GLN A 202 0.19 18.20 5.40
N PRO A 203 1.15 19.05 5.76
CA PRO A 203 2.08 19.66 4.79
C PRO A 203 3.11 18.70 4.21
N HIS A 204 3.39 17.57 4.87
CA HIS A 204 4.42 16.61 4.45
C HIS A 204 3.90 15.52 3.51
N ASN A 205 2.58 15.42 3.36
CA ASN A 205 1.95 14.42 2.52
C ASN A 205 2.36 14.54 1.04
N GLU A 206 2.55 13.41 0.39
CA GLU A 206 2.77 13.33 -1.05
C GLU A 206 1.46 13.27 -1.85
N TYR A 207 0.39 12.85 -1.19
CA TYR A 207 -0.98 12.89 -1.73
C TYR A 207 -1.99 13.04 -0.59
N HIS A 208 -3.22 13.40 -0.92
CA HIS A 208 -4.29 13.56 0.05
C HIS A 208 -5.47 12.67 -0.33
N VAL A 209 -6.05 12.01 0.68
CA VAL A 209 -7.30 11.26 0.58
C VAL A 209 -8.39 12.06 1.27
N LYS A 210 -9.49 12.28 0.55
CA LYS A 210 -10.63 13.07 1.00
C LYS A 210 -11.93 12.30 0.80
#